data_c6a9ec91a7478d21e07f7f498ee5efdf
#
_entry.id   c6a9ec91a7478d21e07f7f498ee5efdf
#
_cell.length_a   1.000
_cell.length_b   1.000
_cell.length_c   1.000
_cell.angle_alpha   90.00
_cell.angle_beta   90.00
_cell.angle_gamma   90.00
#
_symmetry.space_group_name_H-M   'P 1'
#
loop_
_entity.id
_entity.type
_entity.pdbx_description
1 polymer ?
#
loop_
_entity_poly.entity_id
_entity_poly.type
_entity_poly.pdbx_seq_one_letter_code
_entity_poly.pdbx_strand_id
1 'polypeptide(L)'
;MIGEAGQTAFMGAIGEDAFGTQLKDSATSDGVLAHYMVDKETPTGTCAVLVKDGERSLIANLAAANNFKPEHLETEQAKEIIAASKVYYSAGFFLTVSVEALTTVATEFAAKGKVFCLNLSAPFIIDFFADQVATALSFADFVFANESEAAAYGKKHELGEDIEQIALAVARSPKASGTRPRVVVFTQGADATVVAYMGKVTTYAVEKLPAELLVDTNGAGDAFVGGFLSQLVKDDVNVDLKGCVEAGHWAARVIIQRSGCTFPKEACDYGK
;
A
#
# COMPACT_ATOMS: atom_id res chain seq x y z
N MET A 1 8.33 4.68 -12.56
CA MET A 1 9.29 3.58 -12.32
C MET A 1 9.04 2.37 -13.24
N ILE A 2 7.82 1.91 -13.43
CA ILE A 2 7.51 0.89 -14.47
C ILE A 2 7.59 1.52 -15.87
N GLY A 3 7.11 2.74 -16.04
CA GLY A 3 7.33 3.56 -17.24
C GLY A 3 6.40 3.28 -18.42
N GLU A 4 5.49 2.31 -18.30
CA GLU A 4 4.54 1.94 -19.35
C GLU A 4 3.10 2.10 -18.87
N ALA A 5 2.26 2.75 -19.70
CA ALA A 5 0.83 2.86 -19.42
C ALA A 5 0.15 1.50 -19.40
N GLY A 6 -0.87 1.34 -18.54
CA GLY A 6 -1.63 0.11 -18.44
C GLY A 6 -0.97 -1.03 -17.65
N GLN A 7 0.23 -0.81 -17.08
CA GLN A 7 0.88 -1.79 -16.22
C GLN A 7 0.36 -1.78 -14.77
N THR A 8 -0.37 -0.75 -14.40
CA THR A 8 -1.03 -0.63 -13.10
C THR A 8 -2.52 -0.41 -13.28
N ALA A 9 -3.31 -0.98 -12.38
CA ALA A 9 -4.75 -0.76 -12.32
C ALA A 9 -5.15 -0.33 -10.91
N PHE A 10 -6.22 0.45 -10.80
CA PHE A 10 -6.80 0.85 -9.54
C PHE A 10 -8.32 0.63 -9.53
N MET A 11 -8.82 0.02 -8.46
CA MET A 11 -10.23 -0.13 -8.19
C MET A 11 -10.58 0.54 -6.87
N GLY A 12 -11.69 1.25 -6.83
CA GLY A 12 -12.20 1.96 -5.66
C GLY A 12 -13.58 2.50 -5.97
N ALA A 13 -14.12 3.38 -5.13
CA ALA A 13 -15.42 4.00 -5.37
C ALA A 13 -15.32 5.53 -5.34
N ILE A 14 -16.00 6.16 -6.29
CA ILE A 14 -16.11 7.63 -6.45
C ILE A 14 -17.58 8.02 -6.58
N GLY A 15 -17.90 9.28 -6.32
CA GLY A 15 -19.21 9.85 -6.64
C GLY A 15 -19.32 10.28 -8.10
N GLU A 16 -20.55 10.48 -8.56
CA GLU A 16 -20.84 11.07 -9.88
C GLU A 16 -20.73 12.61 -9.81
N ASP A 17 -19.50 13.11 -9.55
CA ASP A 17 -19.23 14.53 -9.34
C ASP A 17 -17.91 14.99 -9.97
N ALA A 18 -17.62 16.29 -9.83
CA ALA A 18 -16.41 16.89 -10.39
C ALA A 18 -15.12 16.31 -9.76
N PHE A 19 -15.12 15.97 -8.47
CA PHE A 19 -13.96 15.38 -7.80
C PHE A 19 -13.72 13.95 -8.28
N GLY A 20 -14.78 13.15 -8.47
CA GLY A 20 -14.69 11.82 -9.04
C GLY A 20 -14.13 11.82 -10.47
N THR A 21 -14.60 12.75 -11.29
CA THR A 21 -14.07 12.97 -12.63
C THR A 21 -12.60 13.34 -12.60
N GLN A 22 -12.22 14.33 -11.78
CA GLN A 22 -10.83 14.78 -11.64
C GLN A 22 -9.90 13.64 -11.17
N LEU A 23 -10.35 12.85 -10.19
CA LEU A 23 -9.57 11.71 -9.68
C LEU A 23 -9.34 10.66 -10.76
N LYS A 24 -10.39 10.31 -11.50
CA LYS A 24 -10.29 9.34 -12.60
C LYS A 24 -9.40 9.85 -13.72
N ASP A 25 -9.56 11.09 -14.15
CA ASP A 25 -8.78 11.70 -15.22
C ASP A 25 -7.30 11.79 -14.84
N SER A 26 -6.99 12.16 -13.59
CA SER A 26 -5.61 12.20 -13.09
C SER A 26 -4.97 10.82 -13.14
N ALA A 27 -5.63 9.79 -12.60
CA ALA A 27 -5.11 8.42 -12.64
C ALA A 27 -4.89 7.92 -14.07
N THR A 28 -5.86 8.20 -14.95
CA THR A 28 -5.78 7.79 -16.37
C THR A 28 -4.67 8.52 -17.11
N SER A 29 -4.47 9.82 -16.86
CA SER A 29 -3.40 10.61 -17.48
C SER A 29 -2.01 10.12 -17.07
N ASP A 30 -1.89 9.54 -15.86
CA ASP A 30 -0.67 8.90 -15.37
C ASP A 30 -0.50 7.45 -15.85
N GLY A 31 -1.39 6.98 -16.73
CA GLY A 31 -1.32 5.65 -17.36
C GLY A 31 -1.90 4.52 -16.52
N VAL A 32 -2.64 4.83 -15.44
CA VAL A 32 -3.32 3.82 -14.61
C VAL A 32 -4.63 3.38 -15.24
N LEU A 33 -4.91 2.09 -15.28
CA LEU A 33 -6.22 1.54 -15.63
C LEU A 33 -7.19 1.79 -14.46
N ALA A 34 -7.86 2.94 -14.47
CA ALA A 34 -8.77 3.36 -13.42
C ALA A 34 -10.17 2.76 -13.63
N HIS A 35 -10.52 1.73 -12.86
CA HIS A 35 -11.82 1.08 -12.87
C HIS A 35 -12.57 1.35 -11.58
N TYR A 36 -13.18 2.54 -11.48
CA TYR A 36 -13.95 2.96 -10.31
C TYR A 36 -15.41 2.49 -10.38
N MET A 37 -15.92 2.03 -9.23
CA MET A 37 -17.35 1.99 -8.98
C MET A 37 -17.87 3.43 -8.83
N VAL A 38 -18.93 3.80 -9.53
CA VAL A 38 -19.54 5.13 -9.44
C VAL A 38 -20.78 5.06 -8.56
N ASP A 39 -20.76 5.77 -7.45
CA ASP A 39 -21.91 5.98 -6.57
C ASP A 39 -22.67 7.23 -7.05
N LYS A 40 -23.96 7.07 -7.39
CA LYS A 40 -24.79 8.16 -7.91
C LYS A 40 -25.41 9.03 -6.82
N GLU A 41 -25.40 8.55 -5.58
CA GLU A 41 -26.10 9.20 -4.47
C GLU A 41 -25.13 9.85 -3.48
N THR A 42 -23.90 9.33 -3.39
CA THR A 42 -22.90 9.77 -2.41
C THR A 42 -21.74 10.46 -3.13
N PRO A 43 -21.32 11.65 -2.67
CA PRO A 43 -20.21 12.39 -3.31
C PRO A 43 -18.88 11.66 -3.15
N THR A 44 -17.92 12.00 -3.98
CA THR A 44 -16.54 11.51 -3.88
C THR A 44 -15.93 11.86 -2.54
N GLY A 45 -15.19 10.93 -1.95
CA GLY A 45 -14.44 11.14 -0.72
C GLY A 45 -13.42 12.27 -0.84
N THR A 46 -13.27 13.06 0.22
CA THR A 46 -12.34 14.18 0.30
C THR A 46 -11.58 14.14 1.61
N CYS A 47 -10.40 14.76 1.64
CA CYS A 47 -9.61 14.89 2.85
C CYS A 47 -9.10 16.32 2.98
N ALA A 48 -9.41 16.97 4.11
CA ALA A 48 -8.80 18.23 4.49
C ALA A 48 -7.46 17.96 5.19
N VAL A 49 -6.39 18.56 4.68
CA VAL A 49 -5.05 18.45 5.25
C VAL A 49 -4.70 19.77 5.92
N LEU A 50 -4.56 19.75 7.23
CA LEU A 50 -4.12 20.90 8.03
C LEU A 50 -2.61 20.77 8.25
N VAL A 51 -1.84 21.73 7.72
CA VAL A 51 -0.38 21.74 7.86
C VAL A 51 0.00 22.87 8.81
N LYS A 52 0.77 22.54 9.86
CA LYS A 52 1.34 23.49 10.81
C LYS A 52 2.76 23.06 11.19
N ASP A 53 3.72 23.95 11.01
CA ASP A 53 5.11 23.77 11.41
C ASP A 53 5.74 22.44 10.88
N GLY A 54 5.36 22.02 9.66
CA GLY A 54 5.81 20.75 9.05
C GLY A 54 5.03 19.53 9.51
N GLU A 55 4.20 19.65 10.55
CA GLU A 55 3.27 18.60 11.01
C GLU A 55 1.94 18.70 10.27
N ARG A 56 1.25 17.57 10.12
CA ARG A 56 -0.05 17.52 9.46
C ARG A 56 -1.09 16.75 10.25
N SER A 57 -2.32 17.25 10.16
CA SER A 57 -3.51 16.54 10.61
C SER A 57 -4.45 16.32 9.43
N LEU A 58 -4.99 15.13 9.33
CA LEU A 58 -5.88 14.71 8.25
C LEU A 58 -7.30 14.56 8.78
N ILE A 59 -8.25 15.21 8.11
CA ILE A 59 -9.69 15.07 8.39
C ILE A 59 -10.35 14.50 7.13
N ALA A 60 -10.56 13.18 7.12
CA ALA A 60 -11.14 12.48 5.99
C ALA A 60 -12.67 12.44 6.07
N ASN A 61 -13.32 12.76 4.95
CA ASN A 61 -14.70 12.39 4.67
C ASN A 61 -14.67 11.32 3.56
N LEU A 62 -14.85 10.06 3.92
CA LEU A 62 -14.68 8.94 3.00
C LEU A 62 -15.83 8.82 1.99
N ALA A 63 -17.05 9.23 2.38
CA ALA A 63 -18.22 9.30 1.49
C ALA A 63 -18.35 8.07 0.57
N ALA A 64 -18.36 8.24 -0.77
CA ALA A 64 -18.48 7.15 -1.74
C ALA A 64 -17.40 6.06 -1.58
N ALA A 65 -16.21 6.38 -1.08
CA ALA A 65 -15.17 5.38 -0.86
C ALA A 65 -15.60 4.27 0.12
N ASN A 66 -16.50 4.58 1.09
CA ASN A 66 -17.07 3.61 2.01
C ASN A 66 -18.15 2.71 1.39
N ASN A 67 -18.62 3.04 0.19
CA ASN A 67 -19.75 2.36 -0.46
C ASN A 67 -19.30 1.35 -1.52
N PHE A 68 -18.00 1.03 -1.59
CA PHE A 68 -17.52 0.01 -2.52
C PHE A 68 -18.22 -1.32 -2.28
N LYS A 69 -18.76 -1.91 -3.33
CA LYS A 69 -19.53 -3.15 -3.27
C LYS A 69 -18.76 -4.29 -3.94
N PRO A 70 -18.75 -5.50 -3.36
CA PRO A 70 -18.09 -6.68 -3.95
C PRO A 70 -18.57 -7.00 -5.36
N GLU A 71 -19.83 -6.69 -5.70
CA GLU A 71 -20.40 -6.92 -7.02
C GLU A 71 -19.67 -6.15 -8.14
N HIS A 72 -18.94 -5.08 -7.79
CA HIS A 72 -18.11 -4.38 -8.76
C HIS A 72 -16.98 -5.26 -9.32
N LEU A 73 -16.50 -6.23 -8.54
CA LEU A 73 -15.50 -7.20 -8.96
C LEU A 73 -16.04 -8.20 -10.00
N GLU A 74 -17.37 -8.33 -10.11
CA GLU A 74 -18.03 -9.23 -11.05
C GLU A 74 -18.16 -8.62 -12.45
N THR A 75 -17.85 -7.33 -12.63
CA THR A 75 -17.83 -6.71 -13.97
C THR A 75 -16.76 -7.34 -14.85
N GLU A 76 -17.01 -7.42 -16.17
CA GLU A 76 -16.05 -8.02 -17.12
C GLU A 76 -14.68 -7.33 -17.04
N GLN A 77 -14.68 -5.99 -16.98
CA GLN A 77 -13.44 -5.22 -16.88
C GLN A 77 -12.66 -5.51 -15.57
N ALA A 78 -13.36 -5.64 -14.44
CA ALA A 78 -12.69 -6.01 -13.18
C ALA A 78 -12.09 -7.42 -13.26
N LYS A 79 -12.82 -8.39 -13.80
CA LYS A 79 -12.32 -9.76 -14.01
C LYS A 79 -11.10 -9.80 -14.91
N GLU A 80 -11.11 -9.06 -16.02
CA GLU A 80 -9.95 -8.95 -16.91
C GLU A 80 -8.72 -8.37 -16.18
N ILE A 81 -8.90 -7.28 -15.44
CA ILE A 81 -7.83 -6.66 -14.65
C ILE A 81 -7.28 -7.64 -13.61
N ILE A 82 -8.15 -8.29 -12.83
CA ILE A 82 -7.76 -9.27 -11.80
C ILE A 82 -7.03 -10.45 -12.44
N ALA A 83 -7.54 -10.97 -13.55
CA ALA A 83 -6.93 -12.09 -14.27
C ALA A 83 -5.54 -11.74 -14.84
N ALA A 84 -5.35 -10.53 -15.37
CA ALA A 84 -4.08 -10.08 -15.94
C ALA A 84 -3.03 -9.70 -14.88
N SER A 85 -3.46 -9.28 -13.68
CA SER A 85 -2.55 -8.79 -12.63
C SER A 85 -1.69 -9.91 -12.05
N LYS A 86 -0.40 -9.62 -11.80
CA LYS A 86 0.55 -10.51 -11.10
C LYS A 86 0.57 -10.25 -9.60
N VAL A 87 0.35 -9.01 -9.20
CA VAL A 87 0.38 -8.53 -7.81
C VAL A 87 -0.92 -7.80 -7.50
N TYR A 88 -1.52 -8.15 -6.39
CA TYR A 88 -2.62 -7.44 -5.76
C TYR A 88 -2.11 -6.71 -4.53
N TYR A 89 -2.30 -5.40 -4.46
CA TYR A 89 -2.00 -4.59 -3.29
C TYR A 89 -3.28 -4.00 -2.72
N SER A 90 -3.44 -4.10 -1.40
CA SER A 90 -4.52 -3.45 -0.67
C SER A 90 -3.97 -2.62 0.49
N ALA A 91 -4.43 -1.37 0.59
CA ALA A 91 -4.28 -0.59 1.80
C ALA A 91 -5.19 -1.16 2.90
N GLY A 92 -4.75 -1.10 4.16
CA GLY A 92 -5.53 -1.53 5.32
C GLY A 92 -6.81 -0.74 5.50
N PHE A 93 -6.88 0.51 5.02
CA PHE A 93 -8.11 1.28 5.02
C PHE A 93 -9.28 0.55 4.32
N PHE A 94 -9.00 -0.25 3.31
CA PHE A 94 -10.05 -1.01 2.62
C PHE A 94 -10.69 -2.09 3.49
N LEU A 95 -10.02 -2.53 4.57
CA LEU A 95 -10.57 -3.45 5.57
C LEU A 95 -11.76 -2.86 6.32
N THR A 96 -11.85 -1.54 6.41
CA THR A 96 -13.00 -0.85 7.03
C THR A 96 -14.20 -0.76 6.10
N VAL A 97 -14.02 -1.07 4.81
CA VAL A 97 -15.04 -0.98 3.77
C VAL A 97 -15.56 -2.35 3.37
N SER A 98 -14.70 -3.24 2.89
CA SER A 98 -15.14 -4.56 2.44
C SER A 98 -14.02 -5.61 2.56
N VAL A 99 -14.06 -6.37 3.64
CA VAL A 99 -13.21 -7.56 3.80
C VAL A 99 -13.57 -8.62 2.77
N GLU A 100 -14.85 -8.73 2.43
CA GLU A 100 -15.35 -9.68 1.44
C GLU A 100 -14.71 -9.44 0.08
N ALA A 101 -14.74 -8.21 -0.43
CA ALA A 101 -14.10 -7.87 -1.69
C ALA A 101 -12.59 -8.14 -1.67
N LEU A 102 -11.90 -7.78 -0.58
CA LEU A 102 -10.48 -8.05 -0.43
C LEU A 102 -10.18 -9.55 -0.47
N THR A 103 -10.90 -10.35 0.32
CA THR A 103 -10.64 -11.80 0.42
C THR A 103 -11.04 -12.54 -0.85
N THR A 104 -12.03 -12.08 -1.60
CA THR A 104 -12.40 -12.63 -2.92
C THR A 104 -11.18 -12.55 -3.86
N VAL A 105 -10.57 -11.39 -4.02
CA VAL A 105 -9.39 -11.23 -4.87
C VAL A 105 -8.19 -11.97 -4.30
N ALA A 106 -7.94 -11.87 -2.99
CA ALA A 106 -6.81 -12.55 -2.35
C ALA A 106 -6.88 -14.07 -2.48
N THR A 107 -8.08 -14.66 -2.38
CA THR A 107 -8.31 -16.09 -2.59
C THR A 107 -8.00 -16.51 -4.02
N GLU A 108 -8.46 -15.74 -5.01
CA GLU A 108 -8.17 -16.00 -6.43
C GLU A 108 -6.66 -15.93 -6.69
N PHE A 109 -5.98 -14.90 -6.14
CA PHE A 109 -4.54 -14.75 -6.28
C PHE A 109 -3.78 -15.90 -5.66
N ALA A 110 -4.18 -16.33 -4.45
CA ALA A 110 -3.58 -17.49 -3.79
C ALA A 110 -3.74 -18.79 -4.60
N ALA A 111 -4.94 -19.03 -5.14
CA ALA A 111 -5.22 -20.21 -5.96
C ALA A 111 -4.40 -20.26 -7.26
N LYS A 112 -4.03 -19.10 -7.80
CA LYS A 112 -3.23 -18.94 -9.04
C LYS A 112 -1.72 -18.75 -8.76
N GLY A 113 -1.28 -18.83 -7.51
CA GLY A 113 0.12 -18.61 -7.12
C GLY A 113 0.62 -17.17 -7.32
N LYS A 114 -0.31 -16.21 -7.47
CA LYS A 114 -0.02 -14.78 -7.58
C LYS A 114 0.29 -14.17 -6.22
N VAL A 115 0.76 -12.93 -6.19
CA VAL A 115 1.21 -12.24 -4.98
C VAL A 115 0.12 -11.34 -4.42
N PHE A 116 -0.14 -11.46 -3.12
CA PHE A 116 -0.95 -10.50 -2.38
C PHE A 116 -0.10 -9.70 -1.40
N CYS A 117 -0.24 -8.36 -1.45
CA CYS A 117 0.45 -7.40 -0.61
C CYS A 117 -0.57 -6.61 0.22
N LEU A 118 -0.31 -6.47 1.52
CA LEU A 118 -1.15 -5.73 2.46
C LEU A 118 -0.33 -4.63 3.14
N ASN A 119 -0.87 -3.42 3.24
CA ASN A 119 -0.37 -2.39 4.13
C ASN A 119 -1.29 -2.28 5.35
N LEU A 120 -0.74 -2.18 6.56
CA LEU A 120 -1.54 -2.02 7.79
C LEU A 120 -2.17 -0.63 7.90
N SER A 121 -1.55 0.37 7.29
CA SER A 121 -2.03 1.72 6.97
C SER A 121 -2.31 2.67 8.15
N ALA A 122 -2.77 2.19 9.29
CA ALA A 122 -3.00 3.05 10.46
C ALA A 122 -3.15 2.24 11.76
N PRO A 123 -2.67 2.76 12.91
CA PRO A 123 -2.83 2.10 14.22
C PRO A 123 -4.29 1.78 14.57
N PHE A 124 -5.23 2.68 14.27
CA PHE A 124 -6.66 2.45 14.60
C PHE A 124 -7.25 1.24 13.87
N ILE A 125 -6.73 0.87 12.70
CA ILE A 125 -7.19 -0.32 11.96
C ILE A 125 -6.81 -1.58 12.76
N ILE A 126 -5.61 -1.61 13.31
CA ILE A 126 -5.12 -2.70 14.15
C ILE A 126 -5.92 -2.79 15.46
N ASP A 127 -6.25 -1.63 16.05
CA ASP A 127 -6.96 -1.58 17.32
C ASP A 127 -8.44 -1.99 17.19
N PHE A 128 -9.14 -1.50 16.17
CA PHE A 128 -10.60 -1.62 16.06
C PHE A 128 -11.06 -2.64 15.01
N PHE A 129 -10.19 -3.06 14.08
CA PHE A 129 -10.51 -4.00 13.01
C PHE A 129 -9.60 -5.23 13.04
N ALA A 130 -9.26 -5.71 14.23
CA ALA A 130 -8.28 -6.78 14.46
C ALA A 130 -8.62 -8.09 13.71
N ASP A 131 -9.91 -8.49 13.69
CA ASP A 131 -10.36 -9.70 13.02
C ASP A 131 -10.22 -9.58 11.49
N GLN A 132 -10.50 -8.40 10.95
CA GLN A 132 -10.34 -8.10 9.54
C GLN A 132 -8.85 -8.09 9.15
N VAL A 133 -7.99 -7.50 10.00
CA VAL A 133 -6.53 -7.53 9.83
C VAL A 133 -6.03 -8.98 9.85
N ALA A 134 -6.44 -9.79 10.83
CA ALA A 134 -6.05 -11.20 10.92
C ALA A 134 -6.49 -11.99 9.67
N THR A 135 -7.70 -11.73 9.19
CA THR A 135 -8.21 -12.35 7.96
C THR A 135 -7.36 -11.99 6.76
N ALA A 136 -7.08 -10.70 6.51
CA ALA A 136 -6.25 -10.25 5.39
C ALA A 136 -4.81 -10.75 5.49
N LEU A 137 -4.21 -10.70 6.68
CA LEU A 137 -2.87 -11.24 6.95
C LEU A 137 -2.77 -12.71 6.59
N SER A 138 -3.82 -13.51 6.76
CA SER A 138 -3.79 -14.94 6.44
C SER A 138 -3.52 -15.20 4.94
N PHE A 139 -3.78 -14.25 4.07
CA PHE A 139 -3.50 -14.32 2.63
C PHE A 139 -2.20 -13.61 2.22
N ALA A 140 -1.71 -12.65 3.01
CA ALA A 140 -0.64 -11.75 2.60
C ALA A 140 0.72 -12.45 2.44
N ASP A 141 1.33 -12.24 1.27
CA ASP A 141 2.72 -12.62 0.97
C ASP A 141 3.69 -11.52 1.40
N PHE A 142 3.29 -10.26 1.25
CA PHE A 142 4.03 -9.09 1.70
C PHE A 142 3.18 -8.25 2.63
N VAL A 143 3.76 -7.80 3.73
CA VAL A 143 3.10 -6.92 4.70
C VAL A 143 3.94 -5.68 4.89
N PHE A 144 3.33 -4.52 4.66
CA PHE A 144 3.95 -3.21 4.88
C PHE A 144 3.33 -2.53 6.09
N ALA A 145 4.15 -1.83 6.85
CA ALA A 145 3.71 -0.94 7.91
C ALA A 145 4.79 0.10 8.21
N ASN A 146 4.40 1.18 8.90
CA ASN A 146 5.36 2.08 9.51
C ASN A 146 5.60 1.71 10.99
N GLU A 147 6.49 2.44 11.66
CA GLU A 147 6.84 2.19 13.06
C GLU A 147 5.65 2.30 14.02
N SER A 148 4.70 3.22 13.76
CA SER A 148 3.53 3.41 14.62
C SER A 148 2.53 2.24 14.46
N GLU A 149 2.37 1.76 13.25
CA GLU A 149 1.52 0.60 12.94
C GLU A 149 2.15 -0.69 13.50
N ALA A 150 3.48 -0.84 13.37
CA ALA A 150 4.21 -1.95 13.97
C ALA A 150 4.08 -1.95 15.50
N ALA A 151 4.23 -0.80 16.15
CA ALA A 151 4.06 -0.64 17.59
C ALA A 151 2.62 -0.97 18.03
N ALA A 152 1.60 -0.50 17.30
CA ALA A 152 0.20 -0.82 17.57
C ALA A 152 -0.05 -2.34 17.47
N TYR A 153 0.51 -2.99 16.44
CA TYR A 153 0.42 -4.45 16.29
C TYR A 153 1.12 -5.19 17.44
N GLY A 154 2.33 -4.74 17.79
CA GLY A 154 3.11 -5.29 18.92
C GLY A 154 2.34 -5.20 20.24
N LYS A 155 1.75 -4.04 20.51
CA LYS A 155 0.92 -3.82 21.70
C LYS A 155 -0.34 -4.70 21.71
N LYS A 156 -1.07 -4.76 20.57
CA LYS A 156 -2.31 -5.54 20.44
C LYS A 156 -2.09 -7.04 20.68
N HIS A 157 -0.93 -7.56 20.27
CA HIS A 157 -0.57 -8.98 20.35
C HIS A 157 0.44 -9.31 21.45
N GLU A 158 0.71 -8.38 22.37
CA GLU A 158 1.60 -8.58 23.52
C GLU A 158 3.05 -9.02 23.14
N LEU A 159 3.54 -8.49 22.00
CA LEU A 159 4.86 -8.85 21.44
C LEU A 159 6.01 -7.97 21.95
N GLY A 160 5.72 -6.98 22.81
CA GLY A 160 6.69 -5.98 23.27
C GLY A 160 6.86 -4.82 22.26
N GLU A 161 7.97 -4.08 22.41
CA GLU A 161 8.24 -2.84 21.64
C GLU A 161 9.36 -3.01 20.61
N ASP A 162 10.02 -4.17 20.57
CA ASP A 162 11.11 -4.46 19.63
C ASP A 162 10.54 -4.69 18.22
N ILE A 163 10.76 -3.73 17.33
CA ILE A 163 10.24 -3.75 15.95
C ILE A 163 10.73 -4.97 15.15
N GLU A 164 11.95 -5.47 15.43
CA GLU A 164 12.49 -6.66 14.76
C GLU A 164 11.74 -7.92 15.20
N GLN A 165 11.46 -8.04 16.51
CA GLN A 165 10.67 -9.15 17.04
C GLN A 165 9.22 -9.09 16.55
N ILE A 166 8.63 -7.91 16.49
CA ILE A 166 7.29 -7.72 15.92
C ILE A 166 7.26 -8.14 14.45
N ALA A 167 8.24 -7.72 13.66
CA ALA A 167 8.34 -8.10 12.24
C ALA A 167 8.47 -9.63 12.07
N LEU A 168 9.29 -10.29 12.88
CA LEU A 168 9.42 -11.75 12.90
C LEU A 168 8.11 -12.46 13.28
N ALA A 169 7.39 -11.92 14.27
CA ALA A 169 6.12 -12.48 14.71
C ALA A 169 5.06 -12.38 13.59
N VAL A 170 4.95 -11.22 12.93
CA VAL A 170 4.06 -11.04 11.76
C VAL A 170 4.46 -11.98 10.62
N ALA A 171 5.77 -12.11 10.33
CA ALA A 171 6.25 -13.00 9.27
C ALA A 171 5.91 -14.48 9.52
N ARG A 172 5.88 -14.89 10.80
CA ARG A 172 5.57 -16.26 11.24
C ARG A 172 4.08 -16.51 11.48
N SER A 173 3.25 -15.47 11.48
CA SER A 173 1.81 -15.63 11.73
C SER A 173 1.16 -16.56 10.70
N PRO A 174 0.09 -17.29 11.05
CA PRO A 174 -0.52 -18.29 10.17
C PRO A 174 -0.87 -17.72 8.79
N LYS A 175 -0.65 -18.51 7.76
CA LYS A 175 -1.10 -18.25 6.38
C LYS A 175 -2.09 -19.34 5.96
N ALA A 176 -3.25 -18.91 5.47
CA ALA A 176 -4.28 -19.78 4.92
C ALA A 176 -4.00 -20.12 3.45
N SER A 177 -3.10 -19.40 2.79
CA SER A 177 -2.91 -19.48 1.34
C SER A 177 -1.45 -19.63 0.95
N GLY A 178 -1.24 -20.47 -0.08
CA GLY A 178 0.04 -20.59 -0.75
C GLY A 178 1.18 -21.16 0.10
N THR A 179 2.31 -21.40 -0.55
CA THR A 179 3.53 -21.92 0.09
C THR A 179 4.64 -20.87 0.22
N ARG A 180 4.42 -19.67 -0.31
CA ARG A 180 5.41 -18.58 -0.27
C ARG A 180 5.57 -18.07 1.17
N PRO A 181 6.80 -18.03 1.72
CA PRO A 181 7.05 -17.40 3.01
C PRO A 181 6.67 -15.91 2.96
N ARG A 182 6.06 -15.42 4.05
CA ARG A 182 5.69 -14.00 4.15
C ARG A 182 6.93 -13.13 4.35
N VAL A 183 6.97 -12.02 3.62
CA VAL A 183 7.92 -10.92 3.80
C VAL A 183 7.22 -9.80 4.56
N VAL A 184 7.86 -9.27 5.60
CA VAL A 184 7.37 -8.11 6.35
C VAL A 184 8.36 -6.98 6.19
N VAL A 185 7.87 -5.80 5.87
CA VAL A 185 8.67 -4.59 5.61
C VAL A 185 8.13 -3.47 6.47
N PHE A 186 8.90 -3.06 7.48
CA PHE A 186 8.55 -1.96 8.36
C PHE A 186 9.46 -0.75 8.11
N THR A 187 8.85 0.35 7.67
CA THR A 187 9.55 1.63 7.50
C THR A 187 9.59 2.40 8.82
N GLN A 188 10.62 3.21 9.02
CA GLN A 188 10.84 3.99 10.24
C GLN A 188 11.29 5.42 9.90
N GLY A 189 10.61 6.07 8.97
CA GLY A 189 10.96 7.42 8.54
C GLY A 189 12.42 7.53 8.06
N ALA A 190 13.26 8.23 8.81
CA ALA A 190 14.70 8.40 8.51
C ALA A 190 15.57 7.26 9.07
N ASP A 191 15.01 6.39 9.89
CA ASP A 191 15.71 5.23 10.45
C ASP A 191 15.65 4.03 9.49
N ALA A 192 16.46 3.01 9.77
CA ALA A 192 16.59 1.85 8.89
C ALA A 192 15.28 1.09 8.71
N THR A 193 14.95 0.74 7.48
CA THR A 193 13.82 -0.15 7.18
C THR A 193 14.13 -1.56 7.65
N VAL A 194 13.21 -2.16 8.40
CA VAL A 194 13.30 -3.53 8.93
C VAL A 194 12.59 -4.48 7.99
N VAL A 195 13.27 -5.54 7.56
CA VAL A 195 12.69 -6.59 6.72
C VAL A 195 12.84 -7.94 7.41
N ALA A 196 11.72 -8.61 7.68
CA ALA A 196 11.71 -9.98 8.20
C ALA A 196 11.29 -10.95 7.09
N TYR A 197 12.14 -11.95 6.84
CA TYR A 197 11.91 -13.00 5.83
C TYR A 197 12.58 -14.30 6.22
N MET A 198 11.91 -15.43 6.09
CA MET A 198 12.42 -16.77 6.38
C MET A 198 13.11 -16.89 7.75
N GLY A 199 12.53 -16.25 8.77
CA GLY A 199 13.01 -16.27 10.15
C GLY A 199 14.22 -15.41 10.43
N LYS A 200 14.67 -14.58 9.48
CA LYS A 200 15.77 -13.62 9.62
C LYS A 200 15.26 -12.21 9.53
N VAL A 201 15.92 -11.29 10.22
CA VAL A 201 15.76 -9.85 10.05
C VAL A 201 16.97 -9.29 9.33
N THR A 202 16.71 -8.37 8.40
CA THR A 202 17.72 -7.55 7.73
C THR A 202 17.28 -6.10 7.80
N THR A 203 18.18 -5.22 8.17
CA THR A 203 17.94 -3.77 8.20
C THR A 203 18.59 -3.09 7.01
N TYR A 204 17.89 -2.13 6.42
CA TYR A 204 18.37 -1.35 5.28
C TYR A 204 18.41 0.12 5.66
N ALA A 205 19.61 0.68 5.69
CA ALA A 205 19.80 2.09 6.05
C ALA A 205 19.12 3.02 5.03
N VAL A 206 18.47 4.05 5.55
CA VAL A 206 17.90 5.12 4.73
C VAL A 206 18.97 6.19 4.50
N GLU A 207 19.15 6.60 3.26
CA GLU A 207 20.03 7.74 2.95
C GLU A 207 19.43 9.04 3.50
N LYS A 208 20.14 9.68 4.42
CA LYS A 208 19.66 10.91 5.07
C LYS A 208 19.46 12.03 4.05
N LEU A 209 18.28 12.64 4.09
CA LEU A 209 17.97 13.85 3.36
C LEU A 209 18.36 15.06 4.21
N PRO A 210 19.07 16.08 3.66
CA PRO A 210 19.24 17.36 4.34
C PRO A 210 17.89 17.96 4.73
N ALA A 211 17.80 18.51 5.95
CA ALA A 211 16.52 18.99 6.49
C ALA A 211 15.87 20.09 5.64
N GLU A 212 16.68 20.91 4.97
CA GLU A 212 16.25 21.97 4.06
C GLU A 212 15.60 21.46 2.78
N LEU A 213 15.78 20.20 2.42
CA LEU A 213 15.15 19.56 1.26
C LEU A 213 13.86 18.83 1.62
N LEU A 214 13.58 18.65 2.91
CA LEU A 214 12.34 18.03 3.37
C LEU A 214 11.19 19.05 3.28
N VAL A 215 10.24 18.81 2.39
CA VAL A 215 9.10 19.70 2.15
C VAL A 215 7.82 19.15 2.76
N ASP A 216 7.48 17.89 2.48
CA ASP A 216 6.24 17.27 2.95
C ASP A 216 6.42 15.75 3.01
N THR A 217 6.14 15.13 4.16
CA THR A 217 6.25 13.68 4.31
C THR A 217 4.98 12.93 3.88
N ASN A 218 3.96 13.65 3.37
CA ASN A 218 2.73 13.03 2.92
C ASN A 218 2.96 12.12 1.71
N GLY A 219 2.41 10.91 1.73
CA GLY A 219 2.57 9.93 0.67
C GLY A 219 3.94 9.22 0.63
N ALA A 220 4.85 9.49 1.58
CA ALA A 220 6.15 8.80 1.63
C ALA A 220 6.01 7.28 1.71
N GLY A 221 5.10 6.79 2.56
CA GLY A 221 4.81 5.36 2.71
C GLY A 221 4.24 4.74 1.43
N ASP A 222 3.29 5.43 0.79
CA ASP A 222 2.69 4.97 -0.47
C ASP A 222 3.71 4.96 -1.61
N ALA A 223 4.56 5.99 -1.69
CA ALA A 223 5.65 6.05 -2.65
C ALA A 223 6.68 4.94 -2.42
N PHE A 224 7.03 4.66 -1.16
CA PHE A 224 7.90 3.54 -0.81
C PHE A 224 7.32 2.22 -1.33
N VAL A 225 6.06 1.93 -1.04
CA VAL A 225 5.40 0.71 -1.54
C VAL A 225 5.35 0.69 -3.05
N GLY A 226 5.01 1.79 -3.70
CA GLY A 226 5.02 1.90 -5.16
C GLY A 226 6.38 1.61 -5.78
N GLY A 227 7.46 2.17 -5.20
CA GLY A 227 8.84 1.88 -5.59
C GLY A 227 9.22 0.42 -5.39
N PHE A 228 8.93 -0.14 -4.23
CA PHE A 228 9.15 -1.55 -3.90
C PHE A 228 8.46 -2.48 -4.90
N LEU A 229 7.16 -2.29 -5.11
CA LEU A 229 6.37 -3.13 -6.02
C LEU A 229 6.84 -3.00 -7.48
N SER A 230 7.35 -1.84 -7.88
CA SER A 230 7.86 -1.63 -9.24
C SER A 230 9.06 -2.55 -9.57
N GLN A 231 9.91 -2.86 -8.58
CA GLN A 231 10.99 -3.83 -8.75
C GLN A 231 10.50 -5.26 -8.61
N LEU A 232 9.62 -5.52 -7.63
CA LEU A 232 9.06 -6.85 -7.42
C LEU A 232 8.42 -7.44 -8.68
N VAL A 233 7.70 -6.62 -9.46
CA VAL A 233 7.05 -7.08 -10.70
C VAL A 233 8.02 -7.27 -11.86
N LYS A 234 9.15 -6.55 -11.89
CA LYS A 234 10.18 -6.67 -12.94
C LYS A 234 10.91 -8.02 -12.88
N ASP A 235 11.19 -8.51 -11.67
CA ASP A 235 11.91 -9.74 -11.43
C ASP A 235 11.00 -10.99 -11.46
N ASP A 236 9.82 -10.86 -12.06
CA ASP A 236 8.79 -11.91 -12.13
C ASP A 236 8.47 -12.49 -10.74
N VAL A 237 8.42 -11.60 -9.75
CA VAL A 237 8.21 -11.86 -8.32
C VAL A 237 9.27 -12.76 -7.66
N ASN A 238 10.44 -12.96 -8.27
CA ASN A 238 11.62 -13.44 -7.60
C ASN A 238 12.20 -12.34 -6.72
N VAL A 239 12.43 -12.64 -5.45
CA VAL A 239 12.55 -11.60 -4.43
C VAL A 239 13.99 -11.11 -4.30
N ASP A 240 14.41 -10.10 -5.07
CA ASP A 240 15.52 -9.24 -4.67
C ASP A 240 15.01 -8.19 -3.68
N LEU A 241 14.93 -8.57 -2.40
CA LEU A 241 14.45 -7.69 -1.32
C LEU A 241 15.28 -6.41 -1.21
N LYS A 242 16.58 -6.47 -1.47
CA LYS A 242 17.45 -5.30 -1.42
C LYS A 242 17.09 -4.29 -2.51
N GLY A 243 17.02 -4.72 -3.75
CA GLY A 243 16.63 -3.86 -4.87
C GLY A 243 15.22 -3.29 -4.71
N CYS A 244 14.27 -4.08 -4.18
CA CYS A 244 12.93 -3.59 -3.88
C CYS A 244 12.93 -2.50 -2.80
N VAL A 245 13.66 -2.67 -1.70
CA VAL A 245 13.74 -1.68 -0.61
C VAL A 245 14.45 -0.41 -1.08
N GLU A 246 15.57 -0.53 -1.82
CA GLU A 246 16.28 0.62 -2.38
C GLU A 246 15.41 1.45 -3.33
N ALA A 247 14.61 0.78 -4.16
CA ALA A 247 13.63 1.46 -5.03
C ALA A 247 12.52 2.14 -4.22
N GLY A 248 12.07 1.53 -3.14
CA GLY A 248 11.13 2.13 -2.19
C GLY A 248 11.70 3.38 -1.54
N HIS A 249 12.94 3.31 -1.02
CA HIS A 249 13.65 4.47 -0.43
C HIS A 249 13.80 5.61 -1.44
N TRP A 250 14.21 5.28 -2.68
CA TRP A 250 14.35 6.29 -3.73
C TRP A 250 13.00 6.98 -4.02
N ALA A 251 11.92 6.23 -4.19
CA ALA A 251 10.61 6.79 -4.47
C ALA A 251 10.09 7.67 -3.33
N ALA A 252 10.22 7.21 -2.08
CA ALA A 252 9.87 8.00 -0.90
C ALA A 252 10.68 9.30 -0.83
N ARG A 253 12.01 9.23 -1.07
CA ARG A 253 12.90 10.39 -1.09
C ARG A 253 12.48 11.43 -2.14
N VAL A 254 12.04 11.00 -3.33
CA VAL A 254 11.54 11.90 -4.38
C VAL A 254 10.28 12.65 -3.93
N ILE A 255 9.35 11.95 -3.30
CA ILE A 255 8.06 12.53 -2.89
C ILE A 255 8.22 13.52 -1.75
N ILE A 256 9.02 13.22 -0.72
CA ILE A 256 9.16 14.08 0.45
C ILE A 256 9.86 15.43 0.18
N GLN A 257 10.45 15.61 -0.99
CA GLN A 257 11.04 16.87 -1.46
C GLN A 257 10.04 17.74 -2.23
N ARG A 258 8.75 17.37 -2.24
CA ARG A 258 7.70 18.06 -3.02
C ARG A 258 6.51 18.40 -2.13
N SER A 259 5.78 19.43 -2.50
CA SER A 259 4.53 19.75 -1.82
C SER A 259 3.41 18.86 -2.34
N GLY A 260 2.73 18.18 -1.44
CA GLY A 260 1.67 17.22 -1.76
C GLY A 260 2.19 15.94 -2.43
N CYS A 261 1.27 15.02 -2.72
CA CYS A 261 1.59 13.73 -3.36
C CYS A 261 1.76 13.90 -4.89
N THR A 262 2.77 14.67 -5.33
CA THR A 262 3.01 14.92 -6.75
C THR A 262 4.28 14.24 -7.24
N PHE A 263 4.25 13.74 -8.47
CA PHE A 263 5.40 13.10 -9.11
C PHE A 263 6.13 14.07 -10.06
N PRO A 264 7.47 13.91 -10.24
CA PRO A 264 8.16 14.57 -11.33
C PRO A 264 7.53 14.21 -12.68
N LYS A 265 7.43 15.20 -13.59
CA LYS A 265 6.95 14.94 -14.97
C LYS A 265 8.04 14.33 -15.86
N GLU A 266 9.28 14.47 -15.45
CA GLU A 266 10.44 13.91 -16.13
C GLU A 266 10.44 12.38 -15.99
N ALA A 267 11.04 11.71 -16.96
CA ALA A 267 11.20 10.25 -16.90
C ALA A 267 11.97 9.84 -15.63
N CYS A 268 11.51 8.78 -14.99
CA CYS A 268 12.17 8.21 -13.81
C CYS A 268 13.63 7.85 -14.15
N ASP A 269 14.57 8.31 -13.32
CA ASP A 269 16.00 8.06 -13.45
C ASP A 269 16.54 6.99 -12.50
N TYR A 270 15.65 6.30 -11.76
CA TYR A 270 16.04 5.20 -10.89
C TYR A 270 16.72 4.07 -11.68
N GLY A 271 17.94 3.74 -11.27
CA GLY A 271 18.72 2.67 -11.89
C GLY A 271 19.41 3.06 -13.22
N LYS A 272 19.45 4.36 -13.56
CA LYS A 272 20.23 4.88 -14.69
C LYS A 272 21.64 5.25 -14.29
#